data_4414688d7df95cca296436952bab4950
#
_entry.id   4414688d7df95cca296436952bab4950
#
_cell.length_a   1.000
_cell.length_b   1.000
_cell.length_c   1.000
_cell.angle_alpha   90.00
_cell.angle_beta   90.00
_cell.angle_gamma   90.00
#
_symmetry.space_group_name_H-M   'P 1'
#
loop_
_entity.id
_entity.type
_entity.pdbx_description
1 polymer ?
#
loop_
_entity_poly.entity_id
_entity_poly.type
_entity_poly.pdbx_seq_one_letter_code
_entity_poly.pdbx_strand_id
1 'polypeptide(L)'
;MKKIIFILLLAVMPFAARAASQQDSLWNAGVECYANDDFSGALECFRALEDQGYSSAELYYNMGNTYFKMSGYIAYAVLYYERALKLDPSYKDARANLDFAHQFTLDKIEKVPEFVLVTWFKSFRETLSSDGWAYVALASLVLVAILLLAFRFGRSMAVRKISFVFAIIVAIFMLLSVIFSF
;
A
#
# COMPACT_ATOMS: atom_id res chain seq x y z
N MET A 1 32.75 -19.38 -2.02
CA MET A 1 31.66 -18.54 -1.50
C MET A 1 30.55 -18.31 -2.53
N LYS A 2 30.82 -17.79 -3.74
CA LYS A 2 29.76 -17.55 -4.77
C LYS A 2 28.93 -18.76 -5.15
N LYS A 3 29.52 -19.97 -5.25
CA LYS A 3 28.79 -21.23 -5.56
C LYS A 3 27.87 -21.67 -4.43
N ILE A 4 28.22 -21.45 -3.17
CA ILE A 4 27.40 -21.80 -2.00
C ILE A 4 26.18 -20.87 -1.91
N ILE A 5 26.36 -19.57 -2.18
CA ILE A 5 25.25 -18.60 -2.23
C ILE A 5 24.26 -18.95 -3.35
N PHE A 6 24.78 -19.38 -4.51
CA PHE A 6 23.93 -19.79 -5.64
C PHE A 6 23.12 -21.06 -5.33
N ILE A 7 23.69 -22.03 -4.66
CA ILE A 7 23.01 -23.27 -4.23
C ILE A 7 21.95 -22.97 -3.16
N LEU A 8 22.26 -22.08 -2.20
CA LEU A 8 21.30 -21.60 -1.20
C LEU A 8 20.12 -20.84 -1.83
N LEU A 9 20.36 -19.98 -2.83
CA LEU A 9 19.33 -19.28 -3.60
C LEU A 9 18.42 -20.29 -4.35
N LEU A 10 19.00 -21.30 -4.99
CA LEU A 10 18.26 -22.36 -5.70
C LEU A 10 17.43 -23.24 -4.75
N ALA A 11 17.88 -23.44 -3.52
CA ALA A 11 17.15 -24.24 -2.52
C ALA A 11 15.95 -23.49 -1.92
N VAL A 12 15.97 -22.15 -1.90
CA VAL A 12 14.88 -21.32 -1.35
C VAL A 12 13.77 -21.07 -2.39
N MET A 13 14.08 -21.08 -3.70
CA MET A 13 13.10 -20.85 -4.77
C MET A 13 11.86 -21.76 -4.73
N PRO A 14 11.95 -23.11 -4.53
CA PRO A 14 10.76 -23.95 -4.52
C PRO A 14 9.85 -23.70 -3.32
N PHE A 15 10.40 -23.26 -2.19
CA PHE A 15 9.59 -22.89 -1.01
C PHE A 15 8.77 -21.60 -1.24
N ALA A 16 9.37 -20.61 -1.87
CA ALA A 16 8.69 -19.36 -2.21
C ALA A 16 7.56 -19.59 -3.25
N ALA A 17 7.82 -20.41 -4.27
CA ALA A 17 6.83 -20.75 -5.28
C ALA A 17 5.62 -21.53 -4.71
N ARG A 18 5.86 -22.39 -3.72
CA ARG A 18 4.79 -23.17 -3.08
C ARG A 18 3.93 -22.31 -2.16
N ALA A 19 4.53 -21.36 -1.44
CA ALA A 19 3.79 -20.40 -0.61
C ALA A 19 2.89 -19.50 -1.46
N ALA A 20 3.39 -18.97 -2.57
CA ALA A 20 2.60 -18.18 -3.50
C ALA A 20 1.41 -18.96 -4.06
N SER A 21 1.60 -20.22 -4.50
CA SER A 21 0.52 -21.08 -5.00
C SER A 21 -0.57 -21.37 -3.96
N GLN A 22 -0.21 -21.48 -2.68
CA GLN A 22 -1.19 -21.68 -1.60
C GLN A 22 -1.98 -20.41 -1.31
N GLN A 23 -1.33 -19.25 -1.33
CA GLN A 23 -1.99 -17.96 -1.16
C GLN A 23 -2.98 -17.69 -2.29
N ASP A 24 -2.59 -17.93 -3.55
CA ASP A 24 -3.48 -17.80 -4.71
C ASP A 24 -4.70 -18.73 -4.60
N SER A 25 -4.51 -19.95 -4.10
CA SER A 25 -5.61 -20.90 -3.89
C SER A 25 -6.60 -20.41 -2.83
N LEU A 26 -6.11 -19.91 -1.69
CA LEU A 26 -6.96 -19.34 -0.63
C LEU A 26 -7.68 -18.07 -1.09
N TRP A 27 -6.98 -17.21 -1.84
CA TRP A 27 -7.57 -16.03 -2.43
C TRP A 27 -8.76 -16.36 -3.34
N ASN A 28 -8.53 -17.25 -4.30
CA ASN A 28 -9.56 -17.67 -5.25
C ASN A 28 -10.74 -18.34 -4.55
N ALA A 29 -10.48 -19.22 -3.57
CA ALA A 29 -11.53 -19.84 -2.77
C ALA A 29 -12.35 -18.81 -1.99
N GLY A 30 -11.72 -17.80 -1.39
CA GLY A 30 -12.40 -16.72 -0.69
C GLY A 30 -13.30 -15.89 -1.60
N VAL A 31 -12.81 -15.55 -2.80
CA VAL A 31 -13.59 -14.83 -3.82
C VAL A 31 -14.76 -15.67 -4.32
N GLU A 32 -14.56 -16.95 -4.55
CA GLU A 32 -15.61 -17.88 -4.98
C GLU A 32 -16.70 -18.05 -3.90
N CYS A 33 -16.31 -18.25 -2.63
CA CYS A 33 -17.26 -18.27 -1.51
C CYS A 33 -18.07 -16.99 -1.43
N TYR A 34 -17.42 -15.82 -1.55
CA TYR A 34 -18.11 -14.54 -1.56
C TYR A 34 -19.11 -14.41 -2.71
N ALA A 35 -18.76 -14.84 -3.91
CA ALA A 35 -19.62 -14.82 -5.09
C ALA A 35 -20.84 -15.73 -4.95
N ASN A 36 -20.73 -16.79 -4.14
CA ASN A 36 -21.78 -17.75 -3.84
C ASN A 36 -22.59 -17.38 -2.57
N ASP A 37 -22.43 -16.16 -2.04
CA ASP A 37 -23.04 -15.66 -0.80
C ASP A 37 -22.64 -16.46 0.47
N ASP A 38 -21.61 -17.32 0.38
CA ASP A 38 -20.99 -17.96 1.56
C ASP A 38 -19.98 -17.02 2.20
N PHE A 39 -20.50 -16.01 2.90
CA PHE A 39 -19.68 -14.98 3.55
C PHE A 39 -18.83 -15.56 4.70
N SER A 40 -19.29 -16.63 5.35
CA SER A 40 -18.52 -17.30 6.41
C SER A 40 -17.30 -18.01 5.84
N GLY A 41 -17.46 -18.79 4.78
CA GLY A 41 -16.36 -19.48 4.09
C GLY A 41 -15.39 -18.50 3.45
N ALA A 42 -15.90 -17.40 2.85
CA ALA A 42 -15.05 -16.32 2.34
C ALA A 42 -14.16 -15.73 3.43
N LEU A 43 -14.73 -15.44 4.61
CA LEU A 43 -13.99 -14.86 5.72
C LEU A 43 -12.94 -15.81 6.28
N GLU A 44 -13.21 -17.13 6.35
CA GLU A 44 -12.23 -18.15 6.76
C GLU A 44 -11.01 -18.14 5.83
N CYS A 45 -11.24 -18.11 4.52
CA CYS A 45 -10.16 -18.07 3.51
C CYS A 45 -9.34 -16.78 3.63
N PHE A 46 -9.98 -15.62 3.74
CA PHE A 46 -9.29 -14.34 3.86
C PHE A 46 -8.52 -14.20 5.19
N ARG A 47 -9.07 -14.71 6.30
CA ARG A 47 -8.34 -14.75 7.58
C ARG A 47 -7.15 -15.68 7.53
N ALA A 48 -7.26 -16.84 6.87
CA ALA A 48 -6.14 -17.74 6.69
C ALA A 48 -4.97 -17.09 5.91
N LEU A 49 -5.28 -16.17 5.00
CA LEU A 49 -4.26 -15.34 4.32
C LEU A 49 -3.63 -14.32 5.28
N GLU A 50 -4.45 -13.61 6.07
CA GLU A 50 -3.97 -12.65 7.07
C GLU A 50 -3.09 -13.35 8.12
N ASP A 51 -3.49 -14.52 8.62
CA ASP A 51 -2.74 -15.33 9.59
C ASP A 51 -1.39 -15.84 9.06
N GLN A 52 -1.28 -16.02 7.72
CA GLN A 52 -0.01 -16.32 7.04
C GLN A 52 0.87 -15.07 6.82
N GLY A 53 0.45 -13.91 7.32
CA GLY A 53 1.16 -12.64 7.20
C GLY A 53 0.94 -11.93 5.86
N TYR A 54 0.01 -12.42 5.01
CA TYR A 54 -0.35 -11.71 3.80
C TYR A 54 -1.19 -10.49 4.15
N SER A 55 -0.82 -9.32 3.64
CA SER A 55 -1.54 -8.09 3.84
C SER A 55 -1.53 -7.27 2.55
N SER A 56 -2.71 -6.93 2.05
CA SER A 56 -2.88 -6.05 0.90
C SER A 56 -4.15 -5.21 1.06
N ALA A 57 -4.22 -4.10 0.33
CA ALA A 57 -5.40 -3.26 0.33
C ALA A 57 -6.63 -4.03 -0.19
N GLU A 58 -6.44 -4.88 -1.21
CA GLU A 58 -7.48 -5.71 -1.79
C GLU A 58 -7.99 -6.78 -0.80
N LEU A 59 -7.08 -7.42 -0.03
CA LEU A 59 -7.48 -8.39 0.99
C LEU A 59 -8.38 -7.73 2.02
N TYR A 60 -7.96 -6.62 2.57
CA TYR A 60 -8.73 -5.90 3.58
C TYR A 60 -10.04 -5.31 3.02
N TYR A 61 -10.04 -4.86 1.77
CA TYR A 61 -11.26 -4.44 1.09
C TYR A 61 -12.27 -5.59 0.96
N ASN A 62 -11.84 -6.78 0.54
CA ASN A 62 -12.70 -7.95 0.42
C ASN A 62 -13.20 -8.45 1.78
N MET A 63 -12.36 -8.41 2.82
CA MET A 63 -12.80 -8.70 4.18
C MET A 63 -13.84 -7.68 4.65
N GLY A 64 -13.64 -6.40 4.37
CA GLY A 64 -14.62 -5.35 4.65
C GLY A 64 -15.95 -5.59 3.96
N ASN A 65 -15.94 -5.95 2.66
CA ASN A 65 -17.15 -6.30 1.90
C ASN A 65 -17.85 -7.52 2.51
N THR A 66 -17.08 -8.54 2.88
CA THR A 66 -17.61 -9.77 3.49
C THR A 66 -18.31 -9.47 4.81
N TYR A 67 -17.67 -8.71 5.70
CA TYR A 67 -18.29 -8.29 6.95
C TYR A 67 -19.52 -7.40 6.75
N PHE A 68 -19.49 -6.53 5.74
CA PHE A 68 -20.64 -5.68 5.41
C PHE A 68 -21.88 -6.48 5.02
N LYS A 69 -21.69 -7.62 4.34
CA LYS A 69 -22.78 -8.54 3.95
C LYS A 69 -23.32 -9.35 5.14
N MET A 70 -22.54 -9.52 6.19
CA MET A 70 -22.94 -10.25 7.39
C MET A 70 -23.69 -9.33 8.35
N SER A 71 -24.91 -9.71 8.74
CA SER A 71 -25.72 -8.92 9.69
C SER A 71 -25.01 -8.76 11.04
N GLY A 72 -24.97 -7.54 11.55
CA GLY A 72 -24.38 -7.22 12.87
C GLY A 72 -22.86 -7.00 12.88
N TYR A 73 -22.19 -7.08 11.72
CA TYR A 73 -20.71 -6.95 11.64
C TYR A 73 -20.25 -5.64 10.99
N ILE A 74 -21.08 -4.60 10.95
CA ILE A 74 -20.76 -3.30 10.32
C ILE A 74 -19.49 -2.67 10.90
N ALA A 75 -19.26 -2.78 12.22
CA ALA A 75 -18.04 -2.25 12.84
C ALA A 75 -16.76 -2.91 12.31
N TYR A 76 -16.82 -4.21 12.03
CA TYR A 76 -15.70 -4.92 11.39
C TYR A 76 -15.53 -4.52 9.92
N ALA A 77 -16.62 -4.29 9.19
CA ALA A 77 -16.54 -3.77 7.83
C ALA A 77 -15.79 -2.41 7.80
N VAL A 78 -16.17 -1.48 8.68
CA VAL A 78 -15.50 -0.19 8.83
C VAL A 78 -14.02 -0.39 9.15
N LEU A 79 -13.68 -1.24 10.12
CA LEU A 79 -12.29 -1.51 10.50
C LEU A 79 -11.46 -2.00 9.31
N TYR A 80 -11.99 -2.93 8.51
CA TYR A 80 -11.24 -3.50 7.40
C TYR A 80 -11.15 -2.56 6.19
N TYR A 81 -12.14 -1.72 5.92
CA TYR A 81 -12.02 -0.65 4.93
C TYR A 81 -10.97 0.40 5.35
N GLU A 82 -10.90 0.77 6.63
CA GLU A 82 -9.87 1.65 7.16
C GLU A 82 -8.46 1.02 7.03
N ARG A 83 -8.33 -0.30 7.26
CA ARG A 83 -7.06 -1.02 7.03
C ARG A 83 -6.67 -1.01 5.55
N ALA A 84 -7.62 -1.21 4.65
CA ALA A 84 -7.38 -1.12 3.20
C ALA A 84 -6.86 0.26 2.81
N LEU A 85 -7.51 1.33 3.28
CA LEU A 85 -7.13 2.71 3.01
C LEU A 85 -5.81 3.12 3.69
N LYS A 86 -5.43 2.45 4.78
CA LYS A 86 -4.12 2.66 5.40
C LYS A 86 -2.98 2.14 4.50
N LEU A 87 -3.20 1.03 3.79
CA LEU A 87 -2.21 0.47 2.85
C LEU A 87 -2.25 1.18 1.50
N ASP A 88 -3.45 1.49 1.00
CA ASP A 88 -3.64 2.26 -0.22
C ASP A 88 -4.64 3.41 0.00
N PRO A 89 -4.17 4.62 0.37
CA PRO A 89 -5.02 5.78 0.54
C PRO A 89 -5.76 6.23 -0.73
N SER A 90 -5.30 5.79 -1.91
CA SER A 90 -5.92 6.11 -3.20
C SER A 90 -7.03 5.14 -3.61
N TYR A 91 -7.32 4.10 -2.82
CA TYR A 91 -8.30 3.06 -3.13
C TYR A 91 -9.74 3.60 -3.03
N LYS A 92 -10.27 4.04 -4.16
CA LYS A 92 -11.55 4.75 -4.23
C LYS A 92 -12.74 3.90 -3.78
N ASP A 93 -12.75 2.60 -4.15
CA ASP A 93 -13.87 1.70 -3.82
C ASP A 93 -13.92 1.43 -2.31
N ALA A 94 -12.78 1.26 -1.66
CA ALA A 94 -12.71 1.12 -0.21
C ALA A 94 -13.21 2.37 0.51
N ARG A 95 -12.88 3.57 0.00
CA ARG A 95 -13.35 4.85 0.54
C ARG A 95 -14.86 4.99 0.39
N ALA A 96 -15.40 4.70 -0.80
CA ALA A 96 -16.83 4.78 -1.05
C ALA A 96 -17.63 3.80 -0.16
N ASN A 97 -17.12 2.56 -0.01
CA ASN A 97 -17.76 1.56 0.84
C ASN A 97 -17.65 1.90 2.33
N LEU A 98 -16.53 2.50 2.76
CA LEU A 98 -16.39 3.02 4.12
C LEU A 98 -17.41 4.12 4.42
N ASP A 99 -17.53 5.12 3.54
CA ASP A 99 -18.49 6.21 3.69
C ASP A 99 -19.93 5.68 3.71
N PHE A 100 -20.21 4.64 2.93
CA PHE A 100 -21.50 3.95 2.96
C PHE A 100 -21.72 3.18 4.27
N ALA A 101 -20.73 2.43 4.74
CA ALA A 101 -20.81 1.67 5.99
C ALA A 101 -21.06 2.58 7.21
N HIS A 102 -20.47 3.77 7.22
CA HIS A 102 -20.71 4.76 8.28
C HIS A 102 -22.18 5.20 8.41
N GLN A 103 -22.98 5.09 7.37
CA GLN A 103 -24.42 5.42 7.45
C GLN A 103 -25.20 4.43 8.33
N PHE A 104 -24.65 3.23 8.52
CA PHE A 104 -25.25 2.16 9.34
C PHE A 104 -24.63 2.07 10.74
N THR A 105 -23.64 2.90 11.06
CA THR A 105 -23.12 2.98 12.42
C THR A 105 -24.02 3.85 13.28
N LEU A 106 -24.26 3.42 14.53
CA LEU A 106 -25.08 4.18 15.50
C LEU A 106 -24.36 5.44 15.99
N ASP A 107 -23.02 5.44 15.92
CA ASP A 107 -22.19 6.56 16.38
C ASP A 107 -21.75 7.40 15.19
N LYS A 108 -22.40 8.56 15.02
CA LYS A 108 -22.02 9.56 14.03
C LYS A 108 -21.04 10.53 14.64
N ILE A 109 -19.75 10.23 14.52
CA ILE A 109 -18.70 11.18 14.88
C ILE A 109 -18.76 12.34 13.89
N GLU A 110 -19.21 13.52 14.34
CA GLU A 110 -19.10 14.73 13.53
C GLU A 110 -17.63 15.01 13.23
N LYS A 111 -17.26 14.96 11.94
CA LYS A 111 -15.90 15.31 11.54
C LYS A 111 -15.66 16.78 11.81
N VAL A 112 -14.80 17.08 12.79
CA VAL A 112 -14.37 18.46 13.05
C VAL A 112 -13.68 18.98 11.77
N PRO A 113 -14.01 20.19 11.28
CA PRO A 113 -13.36 20.76 10.09
C PRO A 113 -11.84 20.80 10.29
N GLU A 114 -11.11 20.09 9.46
CA GLU A 114 -9.65 20.11 9.49
C GLU A 114 -9.12 21.41 8.88
N PHE A 115 -7.97 21.87 9.38
CA PHE A 115 -7.30 23.03 8.80
C PHE A 115 -6.92 22.78 7.33
N VAL A 116 -7.23 23.72 6.45
CA VAL A 116 -7.11 23.58 4.98
C VAL A 116 -5.75 23.03 4.52
N LEU A 117 -4.65 23.46 5.16
CA LEU A 117 -3.31 22.95 4.81
C LEU A 117 -3.15 21.47 5.16
N VAL A 118 -3.75 21.01 6.25
CA VAL A 118 -3.71 19.58 6.64
C VAL A 118 -4.49 18.74 5.63
N THR A 119 -5.66 19.21 5.24
CA THR A 119 -6.49 18.55 4.22
C THR A 119 -5.75 18.46 2.88
N TRP A 120 -5.11 19.56 2.46
CA TRP A 120 -4.33 19.59 1.22
C TRP A 120 -3.13 18.62 1.27
N PHE A 121 -2.42 18.54 2.40
CA PHE A 121 -1.29 17.63 2.59
C PHE A 121 -1.75 16.16 2.61
N LYS A 122 -2.88 15.86 3.24
CA LYS A 122 -3.49 14.53 3.21
C LYS A 122 -3.88 14.14 1.78
N SER A 123 -4.56 15.04 1.06
CA SER A 123 -4.95 14.79 -0.33
C SER A 123 -3.74 14.53 -1.23
N PHE A 124 -2.63 15.25 -1.00
CA PHE A 124 -1.40 15.00 -1.76
C PHE A 124 -0.79 13.64 -1.43
N ARG A 125 -0.74 13.25 -0.16
CA ARG A 125 -0.28 11.93 0.26
C ARG A 125 -1.14 10.80 -0.33
N GLU A 126 -2.45 11.01 -0.41
CA GLU A 126 -3.45 10.04 -0.91
C GLU A 126 -3.46 9.89 -2.45
N THR A 127 -2.60 10.61 -3.19
CA THR A 127 -2.51 10.44 -4.65
C THR A 127 -1.90 9.12 -5.07
N LEU A 128 -1.09 8.50 -4.20
CA LEU A 128 -0.42 7.24 -4.46
C LEU A 128 -0.57 6.31 -3.25
N SER A 129 -0.51 4.99 -3.52
CA SER A 129 -0.38 3.96 -2.48
C SER A 129 0.98 4.05 -1.78
N SER A 130 1.14 3.39 -0.63
CA SER A 130 2.42 3.24 0.07
C SER A 130 3.52 2.73 -0.85
N ASP A 131 3.23 1.68 -1.63
CA ASP A 131 4.17 1.14 -2.62
C ASP A 131 4.48 2.14 -3.73
N GLY A 132 3.48 2.91 -4.18
CA GLY A 132 3.66 3.98 -5.17
C GLY A 132 4.67 5.02 -4.69
N TRP A 133 4.56 5.48 -3.44
CA TRP A 133 5.51 6.40 -2.82
C TRP A 133 6.89 5.78 -2.64
N ALA A 134 6.99 4.48 -2.33
CA ALA A 134 8.27 3.77 -2.26
C ALA A 134 8.98 3.74 -3.63
N TYR A 135 8.25 3.49 -4.72
CA TYR A 135 8.83 3.56 -6.08
C TYR A 135 9.29 4.98 -6.45
N VAL A 136 8.53 6.01 -6.07
CA VAL A 136 8.91 7.41 -6.28
C VAL A 136 10.19 7.73 -5.51
N ALA A 137 10.32 7.26 -4.26
CA ALA A 137 11.52 7.43 -3.45
C ALA A 137 12.74 6.76 -4.10
N LEU A 138 12.59 5.53 -4.60
CA LEU A 138 13.66 4.81 -5.30
C LEU A 138 14.10 5.51 -6.59
N ALA A 139 13.14 5.96 -7.41
CA ALA A 139 13.42 6.72 -8.63
C ALA A 139 14.13 8.05 -8.31
N SER A 140 13.72 8.74 -7.26
CA SER A 140 14.35 9.97 -6.78
C SER A 140 15.78 9.74 -6.31
N LEU A 141 16.07 8.62 -5.64
CA LEU A 141 17.42 8.23 -5.24
C LEU A 141 18.36 8.08 -6.45
N VAL A 142 17.89 7.39 -7.51
CA VAL A 142 18.65 7.24 -8.75
C VAL A 142 18.90 8.61 -9.40
N LEU A 143 17.90 9.48 -9.42
CA LEU A 143 18.02 10.81 -9.98
C LEU A 143 19.02 11.67 -9.21
N VAL A 144 19.03 11.61 -7.88
CA VAL A 144 20.03 12.29 -7.04
C VAL A 144 21.45 11.80 -7.39
N ALA A 145 21.66 10.49 -7.55
CA ALA A 145 22.95 9.95 -7.94
C ALA A 145 23.41 10.49 -9.32
N ILE A 146 22.53 10.55 -10.31
CA ILE A 146 22.82 11.12 -11.63
C ILE A 146 23.19 12.59 -11.52
N LEU A 147 22.45 13.39 -10.74
CA LEU A 147 22.71 14.82 -10.54
C LEU A 147 24.05 15.06 -9.82
N LEU A 148 24.42 14.23 -8.85
CA LEU A 148 25.72 14.29 -8.19
C LEU A 148 26.86 13.93 -9.13
N LEU A 149 26.69 12.97 -10.04
CA LEU A 149 27.65 12.67 -11.09
C LEU A 149 27.79 13.85 -12.07
N ALA A 150 26.67 14.46 -12.47
CA ALA A 150 26.68 15.65 -13.32
C ALA A 150 27.36 16.84 -12.61
N PHE A 151 27.18 17.00 -11.33
CA PHE A 151 27.91 17.99 -10.52
C PHE A 151 29.43 17.69 -10.49
N ARG A 152 29.83 16.43 -10.31
CA ARG A 152 31.24 16.05 -10.20
C ARG A 152 31.99 16.13 -11.52
N PHE A 153 31.35 15.75 -12.62
CA PHE A 153 31.96 15.61 -13.94
C PHE A 153 31.53 16.70 -14.96
N GLY A 154 30.64 17.61 -14.58
CA GLY A 154 30.16 18.70 -15.43
C GLY A 154 31.29 19.62 -15.89
N ARG A 155 31.33 19.89 -17.21
CA ARG A 155 32.38 20.70 -17.83
C ARG A 155 32.21 22.20 -17.61
N SER A 156 31.00 22.70 -17.39
CA SER A 156 30.70 24.12 -17.17
C SER A 156 30.29 24.39 -15.72
N MET A 157 30.64 25.60 -15.25
CA MET A 157 30.21 26.07 -13.91
C MET A 157 28.69 26.14 -13.77
N ALA A 158 27.98 26.46 -14.86
CA ALA A 158 26.51 26.52 -14.85
C ALA A 158 25.91 25.13 -14.63
N VAL A 159 26.35 24.10 -15.34
CA VAL A 159 25.90 22.71 -15.16
C VAL A 159 26.13 22.24 -13.73
N ARG A 160 27.32 22.50 -13.17
CA ARG A 160 27.64 22.10 -11.80
C ARG A 160 26.73 22.76 -10.77
N LYS A 161 26.51 24.08 -10.87
CA LYS A 161 25.64 24.83 -9.92
C LYS A 161 24.19 24.34 -10.03
N ILE A 162 23.67 24.20 -11.25
CA ILE A 162 22.29 23.77 -11.49
C ILE A 162 22.11 22.32 -10.96
N SER A 163 23.00 21.39 -11.31
CA SER A 163 22.90 20.01 -10.85
C SER A 163 22.94 19.88 -9.32
N PHE A 164 23.73 20.70 -8.64
CA PHE A 164 23.81 20.72 -7.18
C PHE A 164 22.51 21.18 -6.53
N VAL A 165 21.95 22.29 -7.01
CA VAL A 165 20.66 22.81 -6.50
C VAL A 165 19.51 21.81 -6.72
N PHE A 166 19.42 21.24 -7.94
CA PHE A 166 18.42 20.23 -8.23
C PHE A 166 18.62 18.95 -7.40
N ALA A 167 19.85 18.52 -7.14
CA ALA A 167 20.14 17.37 -6.29
C ALA A 167 19.59 17.58 -4.87
N ILE A 168 19.71 18.78 -4.31
CA ILE A 168 19.15 19.10 -2.97
C ILE A 168 17.62 19.03 -3.01
N ILE A 169 16.99 19.64 -4.01
CA ILE A 169 15.52 19.66 -4.15
C ILE A 169 14.98 18.22 -4.26
N VAL A 170 15.59 17.41 -5.13
CA VAL A 170 15.18 16.02 -5.32
C VAL A 170 15.45 15.18 -4.06
N ALA A 171 16.54 15.44 -3.32
CA ALA A 171 16.81 14.75 -2.07
C ALA A 171 15.76 15.06 -0.99
N ILE A 172 15.31 16.30 -0.89
CA ILE A 172 14.22 16.69 0.02
C ILE A 172 12.92 15.97 -0.39
N PHE A 173 12.60 15.96 -1.68
CA PHE A 173 11.42 15.26 -2.20
C PHE A 173 11.50 13.75 -1.96
N MET A 174 12.67 13.14 -2.11
CA MET A 174 12.91 11.74 -1.78
C MET A 174 12.61 11.44 -0.31
N LEU A 175 13.08 12.29 0.61
CA LEU A 175 12.80 12.11 2.05
C LEU A 175 11.30 12.20 2.35
N LEU A 176 10.57 13.13 1.72
CA LEU A 176 9.11 13.23 1.84
C LEU A 176 8.42 11.97 1.30
N SER A 177 8.87 11.43 0.15
CA SER A 177 8.32 10.20 -0.43
C SER A 177 8.54 8.99 0.48
N VAL A 178 9.69 8.90 1.16
CA VAL A 178 9.94 7.85 2.17
C VAL A 178 8.97 7.99 3.34
N ILE A 179 8.73 9.21 3.84
CA ILE A 179 7.78 9.44 4.94
C ILE A 179 6.36 9.03 4.54
N PHE A 180 5.97 9.25 3.28
CA PHE A 180 4.63 8.90 2.77
C PHE A 180 4.46 7.41 2.48
N SER A 181 5.56 6.65 2.36
CA SER A 181 5.51 5.20 2.19
C SER A 181 5.30 4.42 3.49
N PHE A 182 5.40 5.08 4.64
CA PHE A 182 5.10 4.54 5.98
C PHE A 182 3.76 5.05 6.51
#